data_773b3ca490b7bae37581cc7642fc8cd0
#
_entry.id   773b3ca490b7bae37581cc7642fc8cd0
#
_cell.length_a   1.000
_cell.length_b   1.000
_cell.length_c   1.000
_cell.angle_alpha   90.00
_cell.angle_beta   90.00
_cell.angle_gamma   90.00
#
_symmetry.space_group_name_H-M   'P 1'
#
loop_
_entity.id
_entity.type
_entity.pdbx_description
1 polymer ?
#
loop_
_entity_poly.entity_id
_entity_poly.type
_entity_poly.pdbx_seq_one_letter_code
_entity_poly.pdbx_strand_id
1 'polypeptide(L)'
;GLVGSEMCIRDRFYKELRKKGIKPICGSDFLLSGENTNSGNLQFLVQDHKGYKNLIRLISKSHTTGKINGVPFLSVKDLEEFSEGLLLITGGIDSQIGQSILAGKNDIAVKQIKYLKNLYKDNFFLQLTRTGKNQEELCNQTLIEYANELSIPVVATNQVRFLSRDDFEAHETRVCIQSGHVLGDQRRQRFFQDSQYFKSIEEMNDLFKDIPEALTNTYEISKKCNLEVKTNIYVLPDFKTPTESSEADYLKELIKEGITKKLHIKDYSEVPNLYKERLDYELDVILEMGYEGYFLIVADFVNWAKHNSCLLYTSDAADE
;
A
#
# COMPACT_ATOMS: atom_id res chain seq x y z
N GLY A 1 0.03 21.88 -4.73
CA GLY A 1 -0.95 21.09 -4.12
C GLY A 1 -0.63 19.61 -4.18
N LEU A 2 -0.79 18.95 -3.08
CA LEU A 2 -0.71 17.48 -2.95
C LEU A 2 -1.96 16.79 -3.56
N VAL A 3 -2.55 17.39 -4.58
CA VAL A 3 -3.68 16.83 -5.30
C VAL A 3 -3.17 15.68 -6.17
N GLY A 4 -3.42 14.47 -5.73
CA GLY A 4 -2.97 13.26 -6.39
C GLY A 4 -1.93 12.49 -5.58
N SER A 5 -2.05 12.51 -4.24
CA SER A 5 -1.31 11.55 -3.42
C SER A 5 -1.58 10.14 -3.93
N GLU A 6 -0.62 9.26 -3.80
CA GLU A 6 -0.73 7.86 -4.25
C GLU A 6 -2.01 7.17 -3.73
N MET A 7 -2.52 7.55 -2.56
CA MET A 7 -3.81 7.11 -2.02
C MET A 7 -4.98 7.42 -2.95
N CYS A 8 -5.06 8.65 -3.48
CA CYS A 8 -6.15 9.03 -4.40
C CYS A 8 -6.06 8.28 -5.74
N ILE A 9 -4.85 8.00 -6.24
CA ILE A 9 -4.64 7.26 -7.48
C ILE A 9 -5.16 5.83 -7.33
N ARG A 10 -4.80 5.14 -6.26
CA ARG A 10 -5.26 3.77 -5.97
C ARG A 10 -6.77 3.69 -5.84
N ASP A 11 -7.40 4.61 -5.11
CA ASP A 11 -8.84 4.61 -4.91
C ASP A 11 -9.59 4.92 -6.19
N ARG A 12 -9.09 5.85 -7.03
CA ARG A 12 -9.65 6.10 -8.36
C ARG A 12 -9.53 4.87 -9.25
N PHE A 13 -8.37 4.23 -9.30
CA PHE A 13 -8.14 3.03 -10.08
C PHE A 13 -9.10 1.91 -9.67
N TYR A 14 -9.24 1.65 -8.36
CA TYR A 14 -10.19 0.68 -7.83
C TYR A 14 -11.63 0.97 -8.25
N LYS A 15 -12.09 2.21 -8.07
CA LYS A 15 -13.45 2.63 -8.43
C LYS A 15 -13.72 2.53 -9.94
N GLU A 16 -12.77 2.95 -10.77
CA GLU A 16 -12.92 2.89 -12.23
C GLU A 16 -12.95 1.45 -12.78
N LEU A 17 -12.13 0.55 -12.24
CA LEU A 17 -12.18 -0.87 -12.59
C LEU A 17 -13.55 -1.47 -12.22
N ARG A 18 -14.03 -1.23 -11.00
CA ARG A 18 -15.35 -1.72 -10.55
C ARG A 18 -16.50 -1.20 -11.43
N LYS A 19 -16.48 0.06 -11.81
CA LYS A 19 -17.49 0.65 -12.74
C LYS A 19 -17.50 -0.04 -14.10
N LYS A 20 -16.34 -0.52 -14.57
CA LYS A 20 -16.20 -1.22 -15.85
C LYS A 20 -16.42 -2.73 -15.74
N GLY A 21 -16.83 -3.25 -14.57
CA GLY A 21 -17.03 -4.68 -14.34
C GLY A 21 -15.71 -5.48 -14.25
N ILE A 22 -14.57 -4.79 -14.10
CA ILE A 22 -13.27 -5.44 -13.95
C ILE A 22 -12.97 -5.60 -12.45
N LYS A 23 -12.56 -6.79 -12.05
CA LYS A 23 -12.20 -7.11 -10.67
C LYS A 23 -10.82 -6.52 -10.32
N PRO A 24 -10.72 -5.55 -9.43
CA PRO A 24 -9.43 -5.05 -8.96
C PRO A 24 -8.80 -6.03 -7.97
N ILE A 25 -7.49 -6.26 -8.09
CA ILE A 25 -6.70 -7.07 -7.16
C ILE A 25 -5.73 -6.15 -6.44
N CYS A 26 -5.79 -6.15 -5.12
CA CYS A 26 -4.89 -5.38 -4.28
C CYS A 26 -3.66 -6.19 -3.93
N GLY A 27 -2.49 -5.56 -3.98
CA GLY A 27 -1.23 -6.19 -3.61
C GLY A 27 -0.14 -5.15 -3.36
N SER A 28 1.03 -5.63 -3.00
CA SER A 28 2.23 -4.80 -2.83
C SER A 28 3.49 -5.64 -3.00
N ASP A 29 4.52 -5.02 -3.53
CA ASP A 29 5.85 -5.59 -3.62
C ASP A 29 6.68 -5.17 -2.40
N PHE A 30 7.50 -6.10 -1.89
CA PHE A 30 8.38 -5.86 -0.76
C PHE A 30 9.77 -6.41 -1.03
N LEU A 31 10.74 -5.85 -0.30
CA LEU A 31 12.06 -6.41 -0.19
C LEU A 31 12.18 -7.21 1.10
N LEU A 32 12.66 -8.45 1.02
CA LEU A 32 13.00 -9.25 2.19
C LEU A 32 14.44 -8.98 2.60
N SER A 33 14.66 -8.69 3.86
CA SER A 33 16.03 -8.54 4.40
C SER A 33 16.73 -9.89 4.43
N GLY A 34 17.92 -9.98 3.82
CA GLY A 34 18.78 -11.16 3.85
C GLY A 34 19.99 -10.97 4.76
N GLU A 35 20.64 -12.06 5.13
CA GLU A 35 21.83 -12.04 6.00
C GLU A 35 23.03 -11.31 5.38
N ASN A 36 23.06 -11.09 4.05
CA ASN A 36 24.21 -10.52 3.32
C ASN A 36 23.79 -9.45 2.30
N THR A 37 22.99 -8.46 2.67
CA THR A 37 22.58 -7.35 1.77
C THR A 37 21.83 -7.75 0.47
N ASN A 38 21.66 -9.04 0.23
CA ASN A 38 20.86 -9.51 -0.92
C ASN A 38 19.39 -9.39 -0.58
N SER A 39 18.81 -8.28 -0.97
CA SER A 39 17.35 -8.08 -0.93
C SER A 39 16.69 -8.86 -2.05
N GLY A 40 15.61 -9.54 -1.76
CA GLY A 40 14.83 -10.25 -2.78
C GLY A 40 13.40 -9.76 -2.84
N ASN A 41 12.86 -9.67 -4.04
CA ASN A 41 11.50 -9.24 -4.26
C ASN A 41 10.49 -10.30 -3.82
N LEU A 42 9.51 -9.87 -3.04
CA LEU A 42 8.31 -10.61 -2.68
C LEU A 42 7.09 -9.83 -3.15
N GLN A 43 6.15 -10.50 -3.79
CA GLN A 43 4.89 -9.90 -4.20
C GLN A 43 3.73 -10.53 -3.42
N PHE A 44 2.98 -9.71 -2.71
CA PHE A 44 1.79 -10.14 -2.00
C PHE A 44 0.53 -9.68 -2.70
N LEU A 45 -0.43 -10.59 -2.83
CA LEU A 45 -1.79 -10.29 -3.26
C LEU A 45 -2.76 -10.58 -2.11
N VAL A 46 -3.75 -9.73 -1.98
CA VAL A 46 -4.74 -9.81 -0.91
C VAL A 46 -5.89 -10.71 -1.33
N GLN A 47 -6.20 -11.72 -0.50
CA GLN A 47 -7.32 -12.61 -0.73
C GLN A 47 -8.63 -12.05 -0.15
N ASP A 48 -8.57 -11.50 1.06
CA ASP A 48 -9.73 -11.09 1.84
C ASP A 48 -9.43 -9.88 2.75
N HIS A 49 -10.37 -9.51 3.59
CA HIS A 49 -10.24 -8.37 4.50
C HIS A 49 -9.17 -8.59 5.60
N LYS A 50 -8.93 -9.84 6.02
CA LYS A 50 -7.87 -10.18 6.97
C LYS A 50 -6.49 -9.95 6.33
N GLY A 51 -6.31 -10.46 5.11
CA GLY A 51 -5.10 -10.22 4.32
C GLY A 51 -4.86 -8.73 4.06
N TYR A 52 -5.91 -7.95 3.80
CA TYR A 52 -5.77 -6.51 3.64
C TYR A 52 -5.23 -5.82 4.89
N LYS A 53 -5.75 -6.16 6.07
CA LYS A 53 -5.23 -5.64 7.35
C LYS A 53 -3.77 -6.06 7.57
N ASN A 54 -3.43 -7.30 7.26
CA ASN A 54 -2.07 -7.81 7.38
C ASN A 54 -1.12 -7.09 6.40
N LEU A 55 -1.54 -6.86 5.14
CA LEU A 55 -0.76 -6.12 4.17
C LEU A 55 -0.45 -4.69 4.66
N ILE A 56 -1.44 -3.98 5.21
CA ILE A 56 -1.25 -2.64 5.78
C ILE A 56 -0.22 -2.67 6.92
N ARG A 57 -0.26 -3.69 7.79
CA ARG A 57 0.71 -3.86 8.87
C ARG A 57 2.12 -4.12 8.34
N LEU A 58 2.26 -4.98 7.32
CA LEU A 58 3.55 -5.22 6.66
C LEU A 58 4.12 -3.93 6.05
N ILE A 59 3.29 -3.14 5.35
CA ILE A 59 3.70 -1.84 4.80
C ILE A 59 4.17 -0.91 5.93
N SER A 60 3.38 -0.79 6.99
CA SER A 60 3.74 0.07 8.14
C SER A 60 5.04 -0.38 8.80
N LYS A 61 5.21 -1.68 9.06
CA LYS A 61 6.45 -2.23 9.64
C LYS A 61 7.67 -1.99 8.75
N SER A 62 7.58 -2.23 7.44
CA SER A 62 8.69 -1.99 6.52
C SER A 62 9.16 -0.54 6.51
N HIS A 63 8.23 0.41 6.66
CA HIS A 63 8.52 1.85 6.64
C HIS A 63 8.88 2.45 8.01
N THR A 64 8.61 1.76 9.11
CA THR A 64 8.96 2.20 10.48
C THR A 64 10.20 1.49 11.01
N THR A 65 10.06 0.22 11.40
CA THR A 65 11.11 -0.58 12.03
C THR A 65 11.98 -1.36 11.05
N GLY A 66 11.51 -1.56 9.81
CA GLY A 66 12.19 -2.35 8.78
C GLY A 66 13.10 -1.56 7.85
N LYS A 67 13.35 -0.26 8.11
CA LYS A 67 14.25 0.53 7.26
C LYS A 67 15.70 0.21 7.47
N ILE A 68 16.41 -0.14 6.40
CA ILE A 68 17.85 -0.32 6.36
C ILE A 68 18.41 0.68 5.34
N ASN A 69 19.24 1.61 5.78
CA ASN A 69 19.78 2.69 4.93
C ASN A 69 18.70 3.48 4.14
N GLY A 70 17.54 3.71 4.77
CA GLY A 70 16.42 4.43 4.15
C GLY A 70 15.51 3.57 3.26
N VAL A 71 15.90 2.34 2.93
CA VAL A 71 15.13 1.40 2.11
C VAL A 71 14.24 0.52 3.02
N PRO A 72 12.95 0.37 2.71
CA PRO A 72 12.04 -0.47 3.51
C PRO A 72 12.22 -1.95 3.21
N PHE A 73 12.37 -2.77 4.25
CA PHE A 73 12.47 -4.22 4.19
C PHE A 73 11.48 -4.89 5.14
N LEU A 74 11.13 -6.14 4.84
CA LEU A 74 10.48 -7.05 5.77
C LEU A 74 11.50 -8.03 6.35
N SER A 75 11.28 -8.42 7.59
CA SER A 75 11.99 -9.53 8.21
C SER A 75 11.21 -10.84 8.04
N VAL A 76 11.88 -11.97 8.24
CA VAL A 76 11.24 -13.30 8.25
C VAL A 76 10.14 -13.38 9.32
N LYS A 77 10.33 -12.76 10.48
CA LYS A 77 9.32 -12.69 11.55
C LYS A 77 8.06 -11.96 11.14
N ASP A 78 8.18 -10.91 10.33
CA ASP A 78 7.01 -10.18 9.82
C ASP A 78 6.16 -11.06 8.90
N LEU A 79 6.81 -11.92 8.09
CA LEU A 79 6.10 -12.88 7.25
C LEU A 79 5.34 -13.91 8.09
N GLU A 80 5.93 -14.41 9.17
CA GLU A 80 5.29 -15.37 10.09
C GLU A 80 4.09 -14.76 10.81
N GLU A 81 4.20 -13.50 11.24
CA GLU A 81 3.16 -12.80 12.00
C GLU A 81 1.95 -12.41 11.14
N PHE A 82 2.17 -12.07 9.86
CA PHE A 82 1.15 -11.45 9.00
C PHE A 82 0.87 -12.22 7.70
N SER A 83 1.04 -13.54 7.67
CA SER A 83 0.85 -14.36 6.46
C SER A 83 -0.62 -14.61 6.09
N GLU A 84 -1.53 -14.62 7.05
CA GLU A 84 -2.92 -15.02 6.86
C GLU A 84 -3.69 -14.09 5.90
N GLY A 85 -4.45 -14.67 4.95
CA GLY A 85 -5.23 -13.92 3.95
C GLY A 85 -4.39 -13.29 2.85
N LEU A 86 -3.10 -13.60 2.79
CA LEU A 86 -2.18 -13.18 1.74
C LEU A 86 -1.76 -14.36 0.86
N LEU A 87 -1.64 -14.07 -0.42
CA LEU A 87 -1.03 -14.93 -1.42
C LEU A 87 0.37 -14.38 -1.72
N LEU A 88 1.38 -15.26 -1.71
CA LEU A 88 2.75 -14.90 -2.00
C LEU A 88 3.16 -15.39 -3.39
N ILE A 89 3.70 -14.48 -4.18
CA ILE A 89 4.37 -14.76 -5.45
C ILE A 89 5.83 -14.33 -5.30
N THR A 90 6.76 -15.23 -5.55
CA THR A 90 8.19 -14.92 -5.58
C THR A 90 8.91 -15.91 -6.49
N GLY A 91 10.05 -15.53 -6.96
CA GLY A 91 10.83 -16.28 -7.95
C GLY A 91 11.43 -15.30 -8.97
N GLY A 92 11.87 -15.84 -10.10
CA GLY A 92 12.58 -15.04 -11.08
C GLY A 92 13.93 -14.50 -10.56
N ILE A 93 14.67 -13.86 -11.43
CA ILE A 93 16.07 -13.46 -11.17
C ILE A 93 16.22 -12.37 -10.12
N ASP A 94 15.17 -11.57 -9.86
CA ASP A 94 15.19 -10.45 -8.90
C ASP A 94 14.81 -10.88 -7.47
N SER A 95 14.48 -12.17 -7.25
CA SER A 95 14.18 -12.72 -5.91
C SER A 95 15.43 -13.30 -5.23
N GLN A 96 15.40 -13.48 -3.91
CA GLN A 96 16.48 -14.20 -3.20
C GLN A 96 16.65 -15.64 -3.70
N ILE A 97 15.53 -16.30 -4.05
CA ILE A 97 15.54 -17.65 -4.61
C ILE A 97 16.27 -17.67 -5.94
N GLY A 98 15.89 -16.77 -6.88
CA GLY A 98 16.54 -16.67 -8.19
C GLY A 98 18.02 -16.30 -8.09
N GLN A 99 18.36 -15.35 -7.22
CA GLN A 99 19.78 -15.00 -6.99
C GLN A 99 20.58 -16.17 -6.41
N SER A 100 19.99 -16.99 -5.53
CA SER A 100 20.63 -18.19 -5.02
C SER A 100 20.85 -19.24 -6.10
N ILE A 101 19.88 -19.44 -6.99
CA ILE A 101 19.99 -20.33 -8.16
C ILE A 101 21.13 -19.86 -9.08
N LEU A 102 21.13 -18.58 -9.47
CA LEU A 102 22.15 -18.02 -10.36
C LEU A 102 23.57 -18.03 -9.75
N ALA A 103 23.66 -18.00 -8.42
CA ALA A 103 24.93 -18.14 -7.70
C ALA A 103 25.34 -19.61 -7.49
N GLY A 104 24.60 -20.59 -8.00
CA GLY A 104 24.86 -22.03 -7.81
C GLY A 104 24.58 -22.54 -6.40
N LYS A 105 23.88 -21.75 -5.57
CA LYS A 105 23.56 -22.09 -4.16
C LYS A 105 22.17 -22.77 -4.08
N ASN A 106 22.03 -23.88 -4.77
CA ASN A 106 20.74 -24.58 -4.92
C ASN A 106 20.14 -25.03 -3.59
N ASP A 107 20.96 -25.49 -2.63
CA ASP A 107 20.48 -25.91 -1.32
C ASP A 107 19.82 -24.76 -0.55
N ILE A 108 20.35 -23.54 -0.68
CA ILE A 108 19.78 -22.34 -0.07
C ILE A 108 18.43 -22.01 -0.73
N ALA A 109 18.37 -22.06 -2.07
CA ALA A 109 17.14 -21.81 -2.81
C ALA A 109 16.02 -22.80 -2.40
N VAL A 110 16.32 -24.10 -2.36
CA VAL A 110 15.38 -25.14 -1.96
C VAL A 110 14.92 -24.97 -0.50
N LYS A 111 15.83 -24.61 0.42
CA LYS A 111 15.47 -24.33 1.81
C LYS A 111 14.52 -23.15 1.94
N GLN A 112 14.77 -22.07 1.20
CA GLN A 112 13.87 -20.89 1.17
C GLN A 112 12.50 -21.24 0.60
N ILE A 113 12.46 -21.99 -0.51
CA ILE A 113 11.19 -22.43 -1.15
C ILE A 113 10.37 -23.29 -0.17
N LYS A 114 11.00 -24.28 0.49
CA LYS A 114 10.33 -25.14 1.46
C LYS A 114 9.79 -24.35 2.65
N TYR A 115 10.55 -23.38 3.13
CA TYR A 115 10.12 -22.50 4.23
C TYR A 115 8.87 -21.71 3.84
N LEU A 116 8.89 -21.03 2.68
CA LEU A 116 7.78 -20.23 2.20
C LEU A 116 6.55 -21.10 1.88
N LYS A 117 6.75 -22.30 1.31
CA LYS A 117 5.67 -23.27 1.09
C LYS A 117 4.99 -23.68 2.40
N ASN A 118 5.75 -23.95 3.45
CA ASN A 118 5.19 -24.31 4.75
C ASN A 118 4.38 -23.17 5.37
N LEU A 119 4.83 -21.91 5.16
CA LEU A 119 4.17 -20.74 5.71
C LEU A 119 2.89 -20.36 4.94
N TYR A 120 2.95 -20.34 3.61
CA TYR A 120 1.82 -19.89 2.77
C TYR A 120 0.98 -21.06 2.21
N LYS A 121 1.45 -22.31 2.29
CA LYS A 121 0.75 -23.52 1.83
C LYS A 121 0.27 -23.37 0.37
N ASP A 122 -1.04 -23.50 0.13
CA ASP A 122 -1.68 -23.39 -1.19
C ASP A 122 -1.77 -21.97 -1.74
N ASN A 123 -1.27 -20.99 -0.98
CA ASN A 123 -1.20 -19.58 -1.36
C ASN A 123 0.22 -19.13 -1.74
N PHE A 124 1.10 -20.08 -2.03
CA PHE A 124 2.46 -19.83 -2.50
C PHE A 124 2.63 -20.22 -3.96
N PHE A 125 3.17 -19.31 -4.77
CA PHE A 125 3.40 -19.50 -6.21
C PHE A 125 4.83 -19.11 -6.57
N LEU A 126 5.46 -19.92 -7.45
CA LEU A 126 6.75 -19.57 -8.04
C LEU A 126 6.54 -18.80 -9.34
N GLN A 127 7.12 -17.61 -9.40
CA GLN A 127 7.02 -16.68 -10.51
C GLN A 127 7.98 -17.10 -11.64
N LEU A 128 7.47 -17.16 -12.86
CA LEU A 128 8.25 -17.28 -14.07
C LEU A 128 8.16 -15.97 -14.87
N THR A 129 9.30 -15.47 -15.34
CA THR A 129 9.39 -14.25 -16.14
C THR A 129 10.14 -14.49 -17.44
N ARG A 130 9.69 -13.82 -18.52
CA ARG A 130 10.35 -13.83 -19.85
C ARG A 130 10.39 -12.40 -20.37
N THR A 131 11.19 -11.56 -19.69
CA THR A 131 11.37 -10.16 -20.06
C THR A 131 12.58 -9.91 -20.95
N GLY A 132 13.35 -10.95 -21.27
CA GLY A 132 14.56 -10.87 -22.07
C GLY A 132 15.81 -10.50 -21.29
N LYS A 133 15.76 -10.53 -19.96
CA LYS A 133 16.96 -10.37 -19.12
C LYS A 133 17.86 -11.61 -19.23
N ASN A 134 19.17 -11.39 -19.14
CA ASN A 134 20.14 -12.49 -19.15
C ASN A 134 19.86 -13.50 -18.02
N GLN A 135 20.04 -14.78 -18.30
CA GLN A 135 19.89 -15.90 -17.35
C GLN A 135 18.46 -16.13 -16.84
N GLU A 136 17.46 -15.41 -17.35
CA GLU A 136 16.06 -15.58 -16.95
C GLU A 136 15.57 -17.01 -17.25
N GLU A 137 15.90 -17.55 -18.43
CA GLU A 137 15.46 -18.88 -18.81
C GLU A 137 16.14 -19.99 -18.00
N LEU A 138 17.42 -19.83 -17.65
CA LEU A 138 18.12 -20.76 -16.75
C LEU A 138 17.45 -20.78 -15.36
N CYS A 139 17.10 -19.61 -14.85
CA CYS A 139 16.39 -19.49 -13.57
C CYS A 139 15.00 -20.14 -13.67
N ASN A 140 14.25 -19.90 -14.74
CA ASN A 140 12.92 -20.49 -14.97
C ASN A 140 12.97 -22.02 -15.00
N GLN A 141 13.91 -22.61 -15.74
CA GLN A 141 14.08 -24.07 -15.83
C GLN A 141 14.29 -24.68 -14.44
N THR A 142 15.21 -24.13 -13.65
CA THR A 142 15.49 -24.61 -12.30
C THR A 142 14.27 -24.43 -11.37
N LEU A 143 13.55 -23.29 -11.49
CA LEU A 143 12.33 -23.07 -10.73
C LEU A 143 11.22 -24.06 -11.07
N ILE A 144 11.08 -24.45 -12.36
CA ILE A 144 10.12 -25.46 -12.82
C ILE A 144 10.46 -26.84 -12.23
N GLU A 145 11.75 -27.21 -12.21
CA GLU A 145 12.20 -28.46 -11.56
C GLU A 145 11.80 -28.49 -10.09
N TYR A 146 12.09 -27.44 -9.33
CA TYR A 146 11.71 -27.33 -7.91
C TYR A 146 10.19 -27.26 -7.71
N ALA A 147 9.47 -26.59 -8.61
CA ALA A 147 8.01 -26.55 -8.59
C ALA A 147 7.40 -27.95 -8.70
N ASN A 148 7.91 -28.77 -9.62
CA ASN A 148 7.48 -30.15 -9.83
C ASN A 148 7.84 -31.05 -8.63
N GLU A 149 9.10 -31.00 -8.16
CA GLU A 149 9.56 -31.80 -7.03
C GLU A 149 8.78 -31.49 -5.73
N LEU A 150 8.50 -30.21 -5.50
CA LEU A 150 7.86 -29.76 -4.28
C LEU A 150 6.35 -29.57 -4.43
N SER A 151 5.76 -29.86 -5.57
CA SER A 151 4.34 -29.64 -5.88
C SER A 151 3.90 -28.22 -5.54
N ILE A 152 4.56 -27.23 -6.12
CA ILE A 152 4.27 -25.79 -5.99
C ILE A 152 3.78 -25.27 -7.34
N PRO A 153 2.64 -24.57 -7.43
CA PRO A 153 2.18 -24.01 -8.69
C PRO A 153 3.12 -22.88 -9.16
N VAL A 154 3.37 -22.85 -10.48
CA VAL A 154 4.08 -21.75 -11.14
C VAL A 154 3.11 -20.74 -11.72
N VAL A 155 3.50 -19.48 -11.84
CA VAL A 155 2.69 -18.42 -12.43
C VAL A 155 3.51 -17.56 -13.39
N ALA A 156 2.96 -17.30 -14.57
CA ALA A 156 3.56 -16.43 -15.58
C ALA A 156 3.33 -14.96 -15.22
N THR A 157 4.38 -14.16 -15.23
CA THR A 157 4.29 -12.71 -15.02
C THR A 157 5.15 -11.96 -16.04
N ASN A 158 4.84 -10.69 -16.29
CA ASN A 158 5.58 -9.86 -17.23
C ASN A 158 6.30 -8.67 -16.57
N GLN A 159 6.15 -8.47 -15.26
CA GLN A 159 6.71 -7.29 -14.56
C GLN A 159 6.42 -5.97 -15.29
N VAL A 160 5.17 -5.73 -15.64
CA VAL A 160 4.72 -4.56 -16.42
C VAL A 160 5.16 -3.23 -15.78
N ARG A 161 5.73 -2.33 -16.59
CA ARG A 161 6.23 -1.01 -16.19
C ARG A 161 5.59 0.15 -16.97
N PHE A 162 5.09 -0.12 -18.17
CA PHE A 162 4.47 0.85 -19.07
C PHE A 162 3.40 0.17 -19.94
N LEU A 163 2.57 0.97 -20.63
CA LEU A 163 1.41 0.45 -21.35
C LEU A 163 1.77 -0.15 -22.72
N SER A 164 2.55 0.57 -23.52
CA SER A 164 2.97 0.12 -24.85
C SER A 164 4.48 0.04 -24.94
N ARG A 165 4.99 -0.72 -25.92
CA ARG A 165 6.44 -0.84 -26.16
C ARG A 165 7.08 0.52 -26.47
N ASP A 166 6.35 1.41 -27.12
CA ASP A 166 6.82 2.74 -27.49
C ASP A 166 7.03 3.67 -26.28
N ASP A 167 6.43 3.34 -25.12
CA ASP A 167 6.59 4.09 -23.88
C ASP A 167 7.93 3.81 -23.17
N PHE A 168 8.74 2.88 -23.68
CA PHE A 168 9.99 2.47 -23.04
C PHE A 168 10.97 3.62 -22.82
N GLU A 169 11.17 4.48 -23.83
CA GLU A 169 12.09 5.61 -23.72
C GLU A 169 11.62 6.65 -22.70
N ALA A 170 10.30 6.89 -22.65
CA ALA A 170 9.72 7.78 -21.64
C ALA A 170 9.89 7.21 -20.22
N HIS A 171 9.74 5.89 -20.05
CA HIS A 171 10.00 5.21 -18.79
C HIS A 171 11.48 5.32 -18.37
N GLU A 172 12.42 5.05 -19.29
CA GLU A 172 13.85 5.18 -19.04
C GLU A 172 14.25 6.62 -18.67
N THR A 173 13.63 7.61 -19.32
CA THR A 173 13.81 9.04 -18.97
C THR A 173 13.40 9.31 -17.53
N ARG A 174 12.25 8.77 -17.09
CA ARG A 174 11.77 8.90 -15.71
C ARG A 174 12.73 8.24 -14.71
N VAL A 175 13.27 7.07 -15.06
CA VAL A 175 14.29 6.37 -14.23
C VAL A 175 15.56 7.21 -14.12
N CYS A 176 16.00 7.83 -15.21
CA CYS A 176 17.17 8.72 -15.20
C CYS A 176 16.96 9.96 -14.32
N ILE A 177 15.80 10.59 -14.39
CA ILE A 177 15.44 11.72 -13.51
C ILE A 177 15.52 11.32 -12.03
N GLN A 178 14.95 10.15 -11.68
CA GLN A 178 14.96 9.66 -10.30
C GLN A 178 16.37 9.32 -9.78
N SER A 179 17.23 8.77 -10.65
CA SER A 179 18.58 8.32 -10.28
C SER A 179 19.67 9.38 -10.47
N GLY A 180 19.33 10.55 -11.00
CA GLY A 180 20.27 11.63 -11.28
C GLY A 180 21.21 11.35 -12.47
N HIS A 181 20.80 10.48 -13.40
CA HIS A 181 21.56 10.14 -14.61
C HIS A 181 21.00 10.82 -15.85
N VAL A 182 21.81 10.85 -16.90
CA VAL A 182 21.40 11.32 -18.24
C VAL A 182 21.09 10.11 -19.12
N LEU A 183 20.03 10.19 -19.95
CA LEU A 183 19.56 9.09 -20.80
C LEU A 183 20.68 8.56 -21.74
N GLY A 184 21.53 9.45 -22.26
CA GLY A 184 22.65 9.10 -23.14
C GLY A 184 23.91 8.56 -22.42
N ASP A 185 23.96 8.50 -21.09
CA ASP A 185 25.12 7.95 -20.39
C ASP A 185 25.18 6.43 -20.55
N GLN A 186 26.17 5.94 -21.29
CA GLN A 186 26.37 4.52 -21.55
C GLN A 186 26.85 3.74 -20.32
N ARG A 187 27.36 4.42 -19.27
CA ARG A 187 27.83 3.79 -18.04
C ARG A 187 26.70 3.53 -17.04
N ARG A 188 25.50 4.09 -17.29
CA ARG A 188 24.35 3.84 -16.43
C ARG A 188 23.91 2.40 -16.48
N GLN A 189 23.55 1.84 -15.35
CA GLN A 189 22.97 0.51 -15.27
C GLN A 189 21.52 0.57 -15.80
N ARG A 190 21.18 -0.33 -16.73
CA ARG A 190 19.83 -0.48 -17.24
C ARG A 190 19.15 -1.65 -16.53
N PHE A 191 18.06 -1.37 -15.85
CA PHE A 191 17.32 -2.36 -15.06
C PHE A 191 16.11 -2.93 -15.78
N PHE A 192 15.63 -2.22 -16.80
CA PHE A 192 14.37 -2.54 -17.47
C PHE A 192 14.60 -2.89 -18.95
N GLN A 193 13.65 -3.64 -19.49
CA GLN A 193 13.64 -4.08 -20.89
C GLN A 193 12.42 -3.51 -21.60
N ASP A 194 12.51 -3.29 -22.91
CA ASP A 194 11.41 -2.78 -23.75
C ASP A 194 10.23 -3.76 -23.83
N SER A 195 10.44 -5.02 -23.46
CA SER A 195 9.42 -6.08 -23.37
C SER A 195 8.50 -5.99 -22.15
N GLN A 196 8.78 -5.09 -21.18
CA GLN A 196 8.00 -4.96 -19.94
C GLN A 196 6.77 -4.05 -20.07
N TYR A 197 6.15 -4.04 -21.26
CA TYR A 197 4.87 -3.39 -21.50
C TYR A 197 3.70 -4.29 -21.15
N PHE A 198 2.49 -3.71 -21.12
CA PHE A 198 1.25 -4.43 -20.84
C PHE A 198 0.85 -5.26 -22.07
N LYS A 199 1.32 -6.51 -22.10
CA LYS A 199 1.10 -7.46 -23.20
C LYS A 199 -0.36 -7.89 -23.32
N SER A 200 -0.79 -8.22 -24.53
CA SER A 200 -2.09 -8.85 -24.76
C SER A 200 -2.13 -10.29 -24.25
N ILE A 201 -3.33 -10.85 -24.18
CA ILE A 201 -3.52 -12.27 -23.79
C ILE A 201 -2.82 -13.20 -24.81
N GLU A 202 -2.93 -12.87 -26.08
CA GLU A 202 -2.30 -13.63 -27.19
C GLU A 202 -0.77 -13.62 -27.06
N GLU A 203 -0.18 -12.46 -26.83
CA GLU A 203 1.27 -12.32 -26.62
C GLU A 203 1.75 -13.11 -25.40
N MET A 204 0.99 -13.09 -24.29
CA MET A 204 1.35 -13.90 -23.12
C MET A 204 1.18 -15.39 -23.38
N ASN A 205 0.15 -15.81 -24.11
CA ASN A 205 -0.04 -17.20 -24.52
C ASN A 205 1.11 -17.71 -25.40
N ASP A 206 1.54 -16.91 -26.38
CA ASP A 206 2.67 -17.27 -27.22
C ASP A 206 3.98 -17.35 -26.43
N LEU A 207 4.17 -16.42 -25.48
CA LEU A 207 5.38 -16.35 -24.67
C LEU A 207 5.54 -17.55 -23.71
N PHE A 208 4.43 -18.10 -23.18
CA PHE A 208 4.42 -19.21 -22.23
C PHE A 208 3.69 -20.46 -22.76
N LYS A 209 3.63 -20.63 -24.11
CA LYS A 209 2.94 -21.78 -24.76
C LYS A 209 3.47 -23.14 -24.34
N ASP A 210 4.71 -23.21 -23.89
CA ASP A 210 5.38 -24.41 -23.39
C ASP A 210 5.03 -24.73 -21.92
N ILE A 211 4.43 -23.78 -21.21
CA ILE A 211 4.05 -23.92 -19.79
C ILE A 211 2.64 -23.35 -19.58
N PRO A 212 1.59 -23.95 -20.19
CA PRO A 212 0.24 -23.40 -20.15
C PRO A 212 -0.35 -23.34 -18.73
N GLU A 213 0.12 -24.19 -17.81
CA GLU A 213 -0.28 -24.18 -16.42
C GLU A 213 0.08 -22.85 -15.72
N ALA A 214 1.21 -22.24 -16.09
CA ALA A 214 1.62 -20.94 -15.52
C ALA A 214 0.64 -19.83 -15.88
N LEU A 215 0.00 -19.90 -17.04
CA LEU A 215 -1.05 -18.97 -17.48
C LEU A 215 -2.38 -19.29 -16.79
N THR A 216 -2.77 -20.57 -16.73
CA THR A 216 -3.99 -21.00 -16.04
C THR A 216 -3.97 -20.56 -14.57
N ASN A 217 -2.82 -20.66 -13.91
CA ASN A 217 -2.67 -20.25 -12.52
C ASN A 217 -2.87 -18.75 -12.30
N THR A 218 -2.69 -17.88 -13.30
CA THR A 218 -3.04 -16.46 -13.17
C THR A 218 -4.54 -16.28 -12.94
N TYR A 219 -5.36 -17.07 -13.61
CA TYR A 219 -6.81 -17.07 -13.44
C TYR A 219 -7.21 -17.65 -12.07
N GLU A 220 -6.57 -18.76 -11.64
CA GLU A 220 -6.82 -19.32 -10.32
C GLU A 220 -6.46 -18.35 -9.18
N ILE A 221 -5.37 -17.61 -9.31
CA ILE A 221 -5.00 -16.52 -8.39
C ILE A 221 -6.10 -15.46 -8.37
N SER A 222 -6.60 -15.06 -9.53
CA SER A 222 -7.66 -14.05 -9.60
C SER A 222 -8.94 -14.47 -8.87
N LYS A 223 -9.28 -15.75 -8.88
CA LYS A 223 -10.43 -16.29 -8.14
C LYS A 223 -10.22 -16.24 -6.62
N LYS A 224 -8.98 -16.42 -6.16
CA LYS A 224 -8.65 -16.37 -4.72
C LYS A 224 -8.67 -14.94 -4.15
N CYS A 225 -8.49 -13.92 -4.96
CA CYS A 225 -8.43 -12.51 -4.52
C CYS A 225 -9.82 -11.89 -4.52
N ASN A 226 -10.50 -11.82 -3.36
CA ASN A 226 -11.89 -11.38 -3.25
C ASN A 226 -12.07 -10.20 -2.28
N LEU A 227 -11.08 -9.31 -2.19
CA LEU A 227 -11.17 -8.13 -1.36
C LEU A 227 -12.20 -7.15 -1.90
N GLU A 228 -13.15 -6.74 -1.07
CA GLU A 228 -14.02 -5.59 -1.30
C GLU A 228 -13.57 -4.43 -0.40
N VAL A 229 -13.06 -3.38 -1.03
CA VAL A 229 -12.71 -2.16 -0.32
C VAL A 229 -13.97 -1.33 -0.11
N LYS A 230 -14.32 -1.10 1.15
CA LYS A 230 -15.41 -0.18 1.49
C LYS A 230 -14.93 1.25 1.21
N THR A 231 -15.59 1.91 0.27
CA THR A 231 -15.33 3.31 -0.09
C THR A 231 -16.43 4.20 0.46
N ASN A 232 -16.15 5.50 0.59
CA ASN A 232 -17.08 6.50 1.12
C ASN A 232 -17.48 6.29 2.60
N ILE A 233 -16.60 5.67 3.39
CA ILE A 233 -16.74 5.64 4.84
C ILE A 233 -15.79 6.69 5.40
N TYR A 234 -16.36 7.70 6.03
CA TYR A 234 -15.61 8.67 6.82
C TYR A 234 -15.42 8.07 8.21
N VAL A 235 -14.18 7.83 8.58
CA VAL A 235 -13.82 7.35 9.93
C VAL A 235 -13.12 8.50 10.62
N LEU A 236 -13.79 9.14 11.55
CA LEU A 236 -13.19 10.11 12.44
C LEU A 236 -12.70 9.35 13.69
N PRO A 237 -11.53 9.72 14.24
CA PRO A 237 -11.11 9.18 15.53
C PRO A 237 -12.08 9.59 16.64
N ASP A 238 -12.35 8.69 17.58
CA ASP A 238 -13.14 9.01 18.77
C ASP A 238 -12.33 9.93 19.68
N PHE A 239 -12.92 11.05 20.08
CA PHE A 239 -12.32 11.96 21.05
C PHE A 239 -12.59 11.47 22.47
N LYS A 240 -11.54 11.22 23.26
CA LYS A 240 -11.70 10.84 24.65
C LYS A 240 -12.02 12.05 25.52
N THR A 241 -13.27 12.16 25.92
CA THR A 241 -13.71 13.24 26.81
C THR A 241 -13.15 13.03 28.21
N PRO A 242 -12.73 14.11 28.93
CA PRO A 242 -12.17 13.99 30.29
C PRO A 242 -13.17 13.46 31.31
N THR A 243 -14.47 13.68 31.10
CA THR A 243 -15.56 13.39 32.03
C THR A 243 -16.38 12.15 31.66
N GLU A 244 -15.93 11.34 30.71
CA GLU A 244 -16.68 10.20 30.13
C GLU A 244 -18.08 10.60 29.58
N SER A 245 -18.34 11.91 29.40
CA SER A 245 -19.54 12.42 28.74
C SER A 245 -19.50 12.15 27.24
N SER A 246 -20.64 12.25 26.55
CA SER A 246 -20.65 12.18 25.09
C SER A 246 -19.84 13.32 24.48
N GLU A 247 -19.26 13.10 23.27
CA GLU A 247 -18.55 14.17 22.52
C GLU A 247 -19.45 15.40 22.32
N ALA A 248 -20.73 15.16 22.00
CA ALA A 248 -21.73 16.22 21.83
C ALA A 248 -21.95 17.05 23.08
N ASP A 249 -22.07 16.42 24.24
CA ASP A 249 -22.29 17.13 25.50
C ASP A 249 -21.03 17.89 25.93
N TYR A 250 -19.87 17.30 25.77
CA TYR A 250 -18.60 17.94 26.05
C TYR A 250 -18.34 19.16 25.14
N LEU A 251 -18.67 19.06 23.84
CA LEU A 251 -18.59 20.18 22.92
C LEU A 251 -19.50 21.33 23.33
N LYS A 252 -20.76 21.03 23.75
CA LYS A 252 -21.71 22.03 24.28
C LYS A 252 -21.18 22.75 25.52
N GLU A 253 -20.54 22.01 26.43
CA GLU A 253 -19.93 22.54 27.62
C GLU A 253 -18.80 23.52 27.30
N LEU A 254 -17.85 23.09 26.43
CA LEU A 254 -16.75 23.94 25.99
C LEU A 254 -17.20 25.21 25.26
N ILE A 255 -18.25 25.13 24.44
CA ILE A 255 -18.82 26.29 23.76
C ILE A 255 -19.38 27.28 24.76
N LYS A 256 -20.15 26.81 25.78
CA LYS A 256 -20.69 27.67 26.85
C LYS A 256 -19.58 28.35 27.65
N GLU A 257 -18.57 27.64 28.05
CA GLU A 257 -17.39 28.20 28.71
C GLU A 257 -16.63 29.20 27.81
N GLY A 258 -16.45 28.87 26.54
CA GLY A 258 -15.76 29.73 25.59
C GLY A 258 -16.44 31.07 25.39
N ILE A 259 -17.76 31.07 25.18
CA ILE A 259 -18.53 32.31 24.95
C ILE A 259 -18.59 33.18 26.21
N THR A 260 -18.76 32.59 27.41
CA THR A 260 -18.77 33.36 28.68
C THR A 260 -17.42 34.01 28.94
N LYS A 261 -16.31 33.30 28.68
CA LYS A 261 -14.95 33.87 28.76
C LYS A 261 -14.75 35.01 27.76
N LYS A 262 -15.19 34.82 26.51
CA LYS A 262 -15.00 35.78 25.42
C LYS A 262 -15.80 37.07 25.61
N LEU A 263 -17.00 36.97 26.19
CA LEU A 263 -17.87 38.14 26.51
C LEU A 263 -17.61 38.75 27.90
N HIS A 264 -16.68 38.17 28.67
CA HIS A 264 -16.38 38.60 30.06
C HIS A 264 -17.60 38.63 30.99
N ILE A 265 -18.51 37.67 30.81
CA ILE A 265 -19.71 37.48 31.63
C ILE A 265 -19.55 36.31 32.60
N LYS A 266 -20.36 36.26 33.66
CA LYS A 266 -20.24 35.23 34.68
C LYS A 266 -21.03 33.96 34.39
N ASP A 267 -22.16 34.10 33.72
CA ASP A 267 -23.09 33.01 33.50
C ASP A 267 -23.59 32.99 32.04
N TYR A 268 -23.84 31.79 31.51
CA TYR A 268 -24.36 31.62 30.14
C TYR A 268 -25.74 32.26 29.95
N SER A 269 -26.54 32.42 31.04
CA SER A 269 -27.83 33.11 30.98
C SER A 269 -27.71 34.57 30.51
N GLU A 270 -26.57 35.22 30.80
CA GLU A 270 -26.28 36.61 30.45
C GLU A 270 -25.87 36.77 28.95
N VAL A 271 -25.66 35.71 28.24
CA VAL A 271 -25.32 35.76 26.78
C VAL A 271 -26.50 36.36 26.00
N PRO A 272 -26.27 37.38 25.16
CA PRO A 272 -27.35 37.98 24.34
C PRO A 272 -27.99 36.94 23.40
N ASN A 273 -29.31 37.04 23.22
CA ASN A 273 -30.08 36.09 22.40
C ASN A 273 -29.52 35.91 21.00
N LEU A 274 -29.04 36.98 20.38
CA LEU A 274 -28.44 36.92 19.03
C LEU A 274 -27.28 35.92 18.97
N TYR A 275 -26.42 35.87 19.99
CA TYR A 275 -25.31 34.89 20.04
C TYR A 275 -25.81 33.49 20.35
N LYS A 276 -26.83 33.35 21.25
CA LYS A 276 -27.42 32.05 21.55
C LYS A 276 -28.03 31.40 20.32
N GLU A 277 -28.87 32.14 19.60
CA GLU A 277 -29.52 31.65 18.38
C GLU A 277 -28.49 31.20 17.32
N ARG A 278 -27.41 31.96 17.19
CA ARG A 278 -26.34 31.60 16.23
C ARG A 278 -25.56 30.40 16.68
N LEU A 279 -25.20 30.29 17.95
CA LEU A 279 -24.49 29.14 18.52
C LEU A 279 -25.34 27.87 18.42
N ASP A 280 -26.62 27.95 18.76
CA ASP A 280 -27.53 26.81 18.69
C ASP A 280 -27.65 26.31 17.21
N TYR A 281 -27.78 27.23 16.24
CA TYR A 281 -27.85 26.89 14.85
C TYR A 281 -26.56 26.17 14.36
N GLU A 282 -25.39 26.73 14.65
CA GLU A 282 -24.12 26.13 14.21
C GLU A 282 -23.85 24.78 14.90
N LEU A 283 -24.19 24.68 16.19
CA LEU A 283 -24.04 23.46 16.96
C LEU A 283 -24.97 22.36 16.41
N ASP A 284 -26.22 22.69 16.11
CA ASP A 284 -27.16 21.73 15.53
C ASP A 284 -26.65 21.18 14.18
N VAL A 285 -26.08 22.02 13.32
CA VAL A 285 -25.45 21.58 12.06
C VAL A 285 -24.27 20.65 12.31
N ILE A 286 -23.40 20.95 13.27
CA ILE A 286 -22.24 20.12 13.60
C ILE A 286 -22.69 18.75 14.11
N LEU A 287 -23.69 18.71 14.98
CA LEU A 287 -24.24 17.48 15.56
C LEU A 287 -25.01 16.65 14.54
N GLU A 288 -25.81 17.28 13.68
CA GLU A 288 -26.52 16.59 12.59
C GLU A 288 -25.56 15.91 11.61
N MET A 289 -24.40 16.53 11.35
CA MET A 289 -23.36 15.98 10.51
C MET A 289 -22.44 14.98 11.19
N GLY A 290 -22.49 14.82 12.52
CA GLY A 290 -21.62 13.94 13.30
C GLY A 290 -20.15 14.37 13.32
N TYR A 291 -19.88 15.69 13.34
CA TYR A 291 -18.52 16.24 13.34
C TYR A 291 -18.05 16.75 14.70
N GLU A 292 -18.78 16.50 15.78
CA GLU A 292 -18.42 16.92 17.15
C GLU A 292 -17.01 16.49 17.55
N GLY A 293 -16.65 15.23 17.30
CA GLY A 293 -15.30 14.72 17.55
C GLY A 293 -14.21 15.44 16.75
N TYR A 294 -14.49 15.78 15.49
CA TYR A 294 -13.55 16.55 14.67
C TYR A 294 -13.28 17.93 15.26
N PHE A 295 -14.32 18.66 15.68
CA PHE A 295 -14.16 19.98 16.29
C PHE A 295 -13.41 19.90 17.61
N LEU A 296 -13.67 18.88 18.44
CA LEU A 296 -12.95 18.66 19.70
C LEU A 296 -11.47 18.38 19.47
N ILE A 297 -11.13 17.51 18.51
CA ILE A 297 -9.73 17.20 18.15
C ILE A 297 -9.00 18.46 17.66
N VAL A 298 -9.63 19.24 16.77
CA VAL A 298 -9.02 20.49 16.27
C VAL A 298 -8.82 21.50 17.37
N ALA A 299 -9.82 21.67 18.26
CA ALA A 299 -9.71 22.58 19.39
C ALA A 299 -8.60 22.15 20.36
N ASP A 300 -8.44 20.85 20.61
CA ASP A 300 -7.42 20.32 21.51
C ASP A 300 -6.01 20.62 21.00
N PHE A 301 -5.66 20.27 19.76
CA PHE A 301 -4.33 20.53 19.26
C PHE A 301 -4.02 22.02 19.03
N VAL A 302 -5.03 22.85 18.67
CA VAL A 302 -4.87 24.30 18.58
C VAL A 302 -4.60 24.91 19.96
N ASN A 303 -5.34 24.48 20.99
CA ASN A 303 -5.13 24.95 22.34
C ASN A 303 -3.78 24.49 22.90
N TRP A 304 -3.39 23.24 22.64
CA TRP A 304 -2.07 22.73 23.00
C TRP A 304 -0.95 23.58 22.38
N ALA A 305 -1.05 23.87 21.07
CA ALA A 305 -0.07 24.68 20.37
C ALA A 305 0.03 26.10 20.95
N LYS A 306 -1.10 26.74 21.26
CA LYS A 306 -1.13 28.07 21.91
C LYS A 306 -0.46 28.06 23.27
N HIS A 307 -0.73 27.03 24.11
CA HIS A 307 -0.13 26.91 25.44
C HIS A 307 1.38 26.63 25.40
N ASN A 308 1.86 25.99 24.33
CA ASN A 308 3.28 25.70 24.14
C ASN A 308 4.02 26.73 23.27
N SER A 309 3.45 27.92 23.08
CA SER A 309 4.04 29.01 22.29
C SER A 309 4.44 28.63 20.86
N CYS A 310 3.73 27.67 20.29
CA CYS A 310 3.90 27.29 18.89
C CYS A 310 3.24 28.33 17.98
N LEU A 311 3.90 28.62 16.85
CA LEU A 311 3.30 29.44 15.80
C LEU A 311 2.22 28.63 15.08
N LEU A 312 0.99 29.15 15.12
CA LEU A 312 -0.13 28.63 14.36
C LEU A 312 -0.36 29.56 13.17
N TYR A 313 -0.27 29.00 11.97
CA TYR A 313 -0.68 29.69 10.76
C TYR A 313 -2.17 29.44 10.54
N THR A 314 -2.98 30.46 10.72
CA THR A 314 -4.46 30.34 10.68
C THR A 314 -5.06 31.08 9.46
N SER A 315 -4.22 31.52 8.50
CA SER A 315 -4.64 32.48 7.49
C SER A 315 -5.50 31.90 6.37
N ASP A 316 -5.44 30.59 6.12
CA ASP A 316 -6.10 30.05 4.92
C ASP A 316 -7.53 29.52 5.20
N ALA A 317 -7.95 29.45 6.45
CA ALA A 317 -9.28 29.00 6.82
C ALA A 317 -10.24 30.14 7.25
N ALA A 318 -9.73 31.36 7.35
CA ALA A 318 -10.52 32.51 7.80
C ALA A 318 -10.89 33.46 6.66
N ASP A 319 -10.31 33.31 5.48
CA ASP A 319 -10.50 34.20 4.33
C ASP A 319 -11.30 33.55 3.19
N GLU A 320 -11.78 32.28 3.34
CA GLU A 320 -12.76 31.62 2.51
C GLU A 320 -14.11 31.46 3.26
#